data_a861afbf847c8a1b4ddd31a7703ee82a
#
_entry.id   a861afbf847c8a1b4ddd31a7703ee82a
#
_cell.length_a   1.000
_cell.length_b   1.000
_cell.length_c   1.000
_cell.angle_alpha   90.00
_cell.angle_beta   90.00
_cell.angle_gamma   90.00
#
_symmetry.space_group_name_H-M   'P 1'
#
loop_
_entity.id
_entity.type
_entity.pdbx_description
1 polymer ?
#
loop_
_entity_poly.entity_id
_entity_poly.type
_entity_poly.pdbx_seq_one_letter_code
_entity_poly.pdbx_strand_id
1 'polypeptide(L)'
;MSFTGVDSLDASISKSNAWLADIDAAFGTKDRRLAYRVLRAWLHSVRDALSVDVAAHFAAQLPELLRGVFFDGWKPAKVPHKYDRAEFVTRFAREAQVRDSDVTKSARIVTEVARQHMSPGGVTHPFEHLPAGVREVLLPELAGTAAGQRRADLG
;
A
#
# COMPACT_ATOMS: atom_id res chain seq x y z
N MET A 1 -2.90 3.11 -28.14
CA MET A 1 -1.87 2.21 -28.73
C MET A 1 -1.88 0.90 -27.94
N SER A 2 -1.99 -0.23 -28.61
CA SER A 2 -1.98 -1.55 -27.98
C SER A 2 -0.53 -2.00 -27.78
N PHE A 3 -0.19 -2.40 -26.55
CA PHE A 3 1.15 -2.95 -26.25
C PHE A 3 1.22 -4.46 -26.43
N THR A 4 0.11 -5.17 -26.12
CA THR A 4 0.11 -6.64 -26.08
C THR A 4 -0.80 -7.26 -27.11
N GLY A 5 -1.73 -6.49 -27.69
CA GLY A 5 -2.79 -7.02 -28.55
C GLY A 5 -3.93 -7.69 -27.80
N VAL A 6 -3.87 -7.69 -26.45
CA VAL A 6 -4.89 -8.27 -25.57
C VAL A 6 -5.50 -7.16 -24.72
N ASP A 7 -6.76 -6.86 -24.91
CA ASP A 7 -7.42 -5.70 -24.30
C ASP A 7 -7.34 -5.68 -22.76
N SER A 8 -7.52 -6.83 -22.13
CA SER A 8 -7.47 -6.93 -20.67
C SER A 8 -6.08 -6.65 -20.12
N LEU A 9 -5.02 -7.08 -20.81
CA LEU A 9 -3.65 -6.80 -20.40
C LEU A 9 -3.30 -5.33 -20.64
N ASP A 10 -3.69 -4.77 -21.76
CA ASP A 10 -3.48 -3.35 -22.07
C ASP A 10 -4.22 -2.45 -21.08
N ALA A 11 -5.45 -2.82 -20.68
CA ALA A 11 -6.20 -2.13 -19.64
C ALA A 11 -5.48 -2.16 -18.29
N SER A 12 -4.87 -3.29 -17.92
CA SER A 12 -4.07 -3.42 -16.71
C SER A 12 -2.84 -2.51 -16.72
N ILE A 13 -2.17 -2.41 -17.86
CA ILE A 13 -1.02 -1.49 -18.03
C ILE A 13 -1.48 -0.04 -17.87
N SER A 14 -2.60 0.36 -18.50
CA SER A 14 -3.14 1.72 -18.40
C SER A 14 -3.53 2.07 -16.97
N LYS A 15 -4.21 1.17 -16.26
CA LYS A 15 -4.60 1.37 -14.85
C LYS A 15 -3.38 1.50 -13.95
N SER A 16 -2.37 0.66 -14.15
CA SER A 16 -1.13 0.69 -13.38
C SER A 16 -0.38 2.01 -13.62
N ASN A 17 -0.35 2.48 -14.87
CA ASN A 17 0.24 3.77 -15.21
C ASN A 17 -0.50 4.93 -14.53
N ALA A 18 -1.84 4.85 -14.42
CA ALA A 18 -2.62 5.86 -13.71
C ALA A 18 -2.25 5.93 -12.22
N TRP A 19 -2.03 4.80 -11.56
CA TRP A 19 -1.52 4.77 -10.18
C TRP A 19 -0.18 5.49 -10.07
N LEU A 20 0.76 5.19 -10.96
CA LEU A 20 2.09 5.81 -10.96
C LEU A 20 2.02 7.32 -11.23
N ALA A 21 1.16 7.73 -12.15
CA ALA A 21 0.94 9.15 -12.47
C ALA A 21 0.40 9.92 -11.26
N ASP A 22 -0.56 9.34 -10.54
CA ASP A 22 -1.15 9.98 -9.36
C ASP A 22 -0.15 10.05 -8.19
N ILE A 23 0.68 9.03 -8.03
CA ILE A 23 1.77 9.06 -7.04
C ILE A 23 2.76 10.18 -7.36
N ASP A 24 3.20 10.28 -8.62
CA ASP A 24 4.09 11.36 -9.07
C ASP A 24 3.48 12.74 -8.80
N ALA A 25 2.21 12.92 -9.15
CA ALA A 25 1.51 14.19 -8.93
C ALA A 25 1.47 14.56 -7.44
N ALA A 26 1.21 13.57 -6.59
CA ALA A 26 1.15 13.78 -5.13
C ALA A 26 2.53 14.13 -4.54
N PHE A 27 3.61 13.58 -5.10
CA PHE A 27 4.97 13.97 -4.72
C PHE A 27 5.39 15.32 -5.33
N GLY A 28 4.69 15.81 -6.35
CA GLY A 28 5.08 16.99 -7.08
C GLY A 28 6.29 16.76 -7.99
N THR A 29 6.48 15.54 -8.47
CA THR A 29 7.61 15.13 -9.29
C THR A 29 7.15 14.52 -10.62
N LYS A 30 8.09 14.30 -11.52
CA LYS A 30 7.90 13.52 -12.76
C LYS A 30 8.87 12.34 -12.78
N ASP A 31 9.05 11.68 -11.66
CA ASP A 31 9.98 10.57 -11.51
C ASP A 31 9.22 9.26 -11.34
N ARG A 32 8.97 8.58 -12.45
CA ARG A 32 8.28 7.29 -12.48
C ARG A 32 9.02 6.20 -11.73
N ARG A 33 10.34 6.26 -11.69
CA ARG A 33 11.16 5.28 -10.95
C ARG A 33 10.96 5.42 -9.45
N LEU A 34 10.92 6.65 -8.96
CA LEU A 34 10.60 6.91 -7.54
C LEU A 34 9.18 6.44 -7.22
N ALA A 35 8.19 6.82 -8.03
CA ALA A 35 6.80 6.41 -7.85
C ALA A 35 6.69 4.87 -7.77
N TYR A 36 7.37 4.16 -8.66
CA TYR A 36 7.36 2.70 -8.67
C TYR A 36 8.02 2.09 -7.43
N ARG A 37 9.18 2.60 -7.02
CA ARG A 37 9.87 2.09 -5.83
C ARG A 37 9.01 2.26 -4.57
N VAL A 38 8.38 3.41 -4.43
CA VAL A 38 7.52 3.70 -3.28
C VAL A 38 6.25 2.84 -3.30
N LEU A 39 5.62 2.69 -4.46
CA LEU A 39 4.46 1.80 -4.63
C LEU A 39 4.82 0.35 -4.31
N ARG A 40 5.93 -0.14 -4.83
CA ARG A 40 6.41 -1.50 -4.59
C ARG A 40 6.67 -1.75 -3.10
N ALA A 41 7.35 -0.81 -2.43
CA ALA A 41 7.61 -0.89 -1.00
C ALA A 41 6.30 -0.94 -0.18
N TRP A 42 5.32 -0.12 -0.55
CA TRP A 42 4.01 -0.08 0.08
C TRP A 42 3.26 -1.42 -0.11
N LEU A 43 3.20 -1.92 -1.34
CA LEU A 43 2.55 -3.19 -1.64
C LEU A 43 3.16 -4.35 -0.85
N HIS A 44 4.48 -4.45 -0.81
CA HIS A 44 5.19 -5.52 -0.12
C HIS A 44 5.08 -5.42 1.40
N SER A 45 5.18 -4.22 1.95
CA SER A 45 5.08 -4.01 3.40
C SER A 45 3.68 -4.32 3.93
N VAL A 46 2.65 -3.92 3.19
CA VAL A 46 1.26 -4.25 3.51
C VAL A 46 1.03 -5.75 3.38
N ARG A 47 1.44 -6.34 2.27
CA ARG A 47 1.31 -7.78 2.01
C ARG A 47 1.88 -8.63 3.15
N ASP A 48 3.09 -8.32 3.58
CA ASP A 48 3.80 -9.13 4.57
C ASP A 48 3.21 -8.98 5.97
N ALA A 49 2.47 -7.92 6.24
CA ALA A 49 1.77 -7.72 7.51
C ALA A 49 0.36 -8.30 7.54
N LEU A 50 -0.15 -8.81 6.43
CA LEU A 50 -1.49 -9.41 6.31
C LEU A 50 -1.42 -10.93 6.34
N SER A 51 -2.49 -11.57 6.82
CA SER A 51 -2.66 -13.02 6.66
C SER A 51 -2.81 -13.37 5.18
N VAL A 52 -2.64 -14.64 4.85
CA VAL A 52 -2.77 -15.14 3.48
C VAL A 52 -4.14 -14.78 2.88
N ASP A 53 -5.21 -15.01 3.62
CA ASP A 53 -6.57 -14.75 3.14
C ASP A 53 -6.82 -13.27 2.90
N VAL A 54 -6.42 -12.42 3.82
CA VAL A 54 -6.59 -10.96 3.69
C VAL A 54 -5.74 -10.41 2.54
N ALA A 55 -4.51 -10.88 2.40
CA ALA A 55 -3.64 -10.50 1.29
C ALA A 55 -4.24 -10.89 -0.07
N ALA A 56 -4.81 -12.09 -0.17
CA ALA A 56 -5.45 -12.56 -1.40
C ALA A 56 -6.66 -11.69 -1.78
N HIS A 57 -7.51 -11.35 -0.81
CA HIS A 57 -8.64 -10.43 -1.03
C HIS A 57 -8.19 -9.04 -1.46
N PHE A 58 -7.17 -8.52 -0.83
CA PHE A 58 -6.59 -7.22 -1.18
C PHE A 58 -6.07 -7.24 -2.63
N ALA A 59 -5.28 -8.24 -2.98
CA ALA A 59 -4.68 -8.39 -4.30
C ALA A 59 -5.73 -8.48 -5.43
N ALA A 60 -6.88 -9.10 -5.16
CA ALA A 60 -7.94 -9.27 -6.14
C ALA A 60 -8.48 -7.92 -6.66
N GLN A 61 -8.33 -6.84 -5.91
CA GLN A 61 -8.78 -5.51 -6.28
C GLN A 61 -7.74 -4.71 -7.08
N LEU A 62 -6.51 -5.21 -7.16
CA LEU A 62 -5.43 -4.55 -7.91
C LEU A 62 -5.53 -4.87 -9.40
N PRO A 63 -5.10 -3.95 -10.28
CA PRO A 63 -4.84 -4.29 -11.68
C PRO A 63 -3.88 -5.48 -11.76
N GLU A 64 -4.05 -6.35 -12.75
CA GLU A 64 -3.25 -7.59 -12.87
C GLU A 64 -1.74 -7.35 -12.80
N LEU A 65 -1.27 -6.29 -13.44
CA LEU A 65 0.16 -5.94 -13.41
C LEU A 65 0.63 -5.63 -11.99
N LEU A 66 -0.13 -4.84 -11.23
CA LEU A 66 0.20 -4.52 -9.84
C LEU A 66 0.02 -5.73 -8.91
N ARG A 67 -0.92 -6.62 -9.23
CA ARG A 67 -1.07 -7.89 -8.51
C ARG A 67 0.19 -8.73 -8.63
N GLY A 68 0.80 -8.78 -9.82
CA GLY A 68 2.07 -9.43 -10.04
C GLY A 68 3.20 -8.82 -9.20
N VAL A 69 3.26 -7.50 -9.14
CA VAL A 69 4.23 -6.79 -8.29
C VAL A 69 3.97 -7.10 -6.80
N PHE A 70 2.71 -7.09 -6.38
CA PHE A 70 2.30 -7.37 -5.01
C PHE A 70 2.79 -8.75 -4.54
N PHE A 71 2.64 -9.78 -5.36
CA PHE A 71 3.03 -11.14 -4.99
C PHE A 71 4.49 -11.50 -5.27
N ASP A 72 5.22 -10.64 -5.97
CA ASP A 72 6.62 -10.92 -6.27
C ASP A 72 7.45 -11.04 -4.98
N GLY A 73 8.09 -12.20 -4.80
CA GLY A 73 8.87 -12.50 -3.61
C GLY A 73 8.06 -12.86 -2.36
N TRP A 74 6.74 -13.04 -2.47
CA TRP A 74 5.88 -13.39 -1.33
C TRP A 74 6.20 -14.78 -0.79
N LYS A 75 6.28 -14.87 0.55
CA LYS A 75 6.51 -16.12 1.28
C LYS A 75 5.29 -16.39 2.19
N PRO A 76 4.25 -17.06 1.68
CA PRO A 76 3.00 -17.21 2.42
C PRO A 76 3.16 -17.97 3.74
N ALA A 77 4.16 -18.84 3.86
CA ALA A 77 4.43 -19.56 5.12
C ALA A 77 4.96 -18.66 6.24
N LYS A 78 5.41 -17.43 5.92
CA LYS A 78 6.02 -16.51 6.88
C LYS A 78 5.13 -15.33 7.26
N VAL A 79 3.91 -15.27 6.75
CA VAL A 79 2.98 -14.19 7.06
C VAL A 79 1.88 -14.66 8.01
N PRO A 80 1.22 -13.77 8.77
CA PRO A 80 1.49 -12.33 8.85
C PRO A 80 2.76 -12.02 9.66
N HIS A 81 3.53 -11.06 9.19
CA HIS A 81 4.69 -10.56 9.91
C HIS A 81 4.26 -9.42 10.83
N LYS A 82 4.48 -9.58 12.12
CA LYS A 82 4.04 -8.60 13.12
C LYS A 82 5.11 -7.54 13.32
N TYR A 83 5.16 -6.58 12.40
CA TYR A 83 6.08 -5.45 12.51
C TYR A 83 5.73 -4.54 13.66
N ASP A 84 6.75 -4.03 14.36
CA ASP A 84 6.60 -2.77 15.05
C ASP A 84 6.83 -1.60 14.07
N ARG A 85 6.58 -0.38 14.54
CA ARG A 85 6.73 0.81 13.70
C ARG A 85 8.15 0.97 13.16
N ALA A 86 9.15 0.79 13.99
CA ALA A 86 10.56 0.96 13.62
C ALA A 86 10.97 -0.03 12.53
N GLU A 87 10.57 -1.28 12.67
CA GLU A 87 10.86 -2.34 11.70
C GLU A 87 10.18 -2.07 10.36
N PHE A 88 8.92 -1.64 10.39
CA PHE A 88 8.18 -1.26 9.19
C PHE A 88 8.87 -0.11 8.45
N VAL A 89 9.25 0.94 9.17
CA VAL A 89 9.96 2.11 8.59
C VAL A 89 11.26 1.68 7.95
N THR A 90 12.07 0.88 8.64
CA THR A 90 13.35 0.39 8.13
C THR A 90 13.19 -0.40 6.83
N ARG A 91 12.24 -1.31 6.80
CA ARG A 91 12.00 -2.16 5.61
C ARG A 91 11.46 -1.36 4.43
N PHE A 92 10.51 -0.48 4.69
CA PHE A 92 9.95 0.38 3.66
C PHE A 92 11.03 1.28 3.06
N ALA A 93 11.82 1.95 3.90
CA ALA A 93 12.89 2.85 3.46
C ALA A 93 13.92 2.13 2.58
N ARG A 94 14.29 0.93 2.97
CA ARG A 94 15.26 0.11 2.21
C ARG A 94 14.74 -0.23 0.83
N GLU A 95 13.51 -0.71 0.73
CA GLU A 95 12.92 -1.14 -0.55
C GLU A 95 12.62 0.08 -1.45
N ALA A 96 12.10 1.14 -0.89
CA ALA A 96 11.79 2.37 -1.63
C ALA A 96 13.04 3.20 -1.96
N GLN A 97 14.15 2.94 -1.29
CA GLN A 97 15.38 3.73 -1.39
C GLN A 97 15.13 5.20 -1.03
N VAL A 98 14.45 5.40 0.08
CA VAL A 98 14.20 6.72 0.67
C VAL A 98 14.77 6.75 2.09
N ARG A 99 14.88 7.94 2.68
CA ARG A 99 15.30 8.09 4.08
C ARG A 99 14.18 7.63 5.00
N ASP A 100 14.53 7.17 6.19
CA ASP A 100 13.56 6.80 7.22
C ASP A 100 12.57 7.95 7.50
N SER A 101 13.06 9.18 7.53
CA SER A 101 12.24 10.38 7.75
C SER A 101 11.21 10.65 6.65
N ASP A 102 11.37 10.08 5.47
CA ASP A 102 10.46 10.24 4.33
C ASP A 102 9.42 9.11 4.23
N VAL A 103 9.52 8.07 5.04
CA VAL A 103 8.65 6.89 4.94
C VAL A 103 7.19 7.24 5.20
N THR A 104 6.89 7.96 6.28
CA THR A 104 5.51 8.29 6.64
C THR A 104 4.82 9.08 5.53
N LYS A 105 5.47 10.10 5.01
CA LYS A 105 4.95 10.89 3.89
C LYS A 105 4.73 10.02 2.66
N SER A 106 5.73 9.23 2.28
CA SER A 106 5.69 8.36 1.11
C SER A 106 4.58 7.32 1.21
N ALA A 107 4.49 6.66 2.36
CA ALA A 107 3.47 5.64 2.60
C ALA A 107 2.04 6.22 2.56
N ARG A 108 1.82 7.40 3.12
CA ARG A 108 0.52 8.08 3.12
C ARG A 108 0.10 8.53 1.73
N ILE A 109 1.05 8.98 0.91
CA ILE A 109 0.79 9.31 -0.49
C ILE A 109 0.25 8.08 -1.22
N VAL A 110 0.89 6.94 -1.09
CA VAL A 110 0.44 5.71 -1.76
C VAL A 110 -0.90 5.25 -1.21
N THR A 111 -1.12 5.32 0.10
CA THR A 111 -2.42 4.97 0.71
C THR A 111 -3.55 5.80 0.10
N GLU A 112 -3.36 7.10 -0.03
CA GLU A 112 -4.39 7.98 -0.60
C GLU A 112 -4.65 7.68 -2.08
N VAL A 113 -3.61 7.46 -2.86
CA VAL A 113 -3.76 7.04 -4.27
C VAL A 113 -4.50 5.70 -4.36
N ALA A 114 -4.15 4.73 -3.53
CA ALA A 114 -4.83 3.44 -3.48
C ALA A 114 -6.31 3.59 -3.15
N ARG A 115 -6.67 4.46 -2.22
CA ARG A 115 -8.07 4.74 -1.87
C ARG A 115 -8.86 5.29 -3.04
N GLN A 116 -8.25 6.10 -3.89
CA GLN A 116 -8.88 6.67 -5.08
C GLN A 116 -9.11 5.62 -6.18
N HIS A 117 -8.24 4.63 -6.28
CA HIS A 117 -8.28 3.62 -7.34
C HIS A 117 -8.98 2.33 -6.94
N MET A 118 -9.19 2.10 -5.64
CA MET A 118 -9.83 0.88 -5.14
C MET A 118 -11.27 1.15 -4.72
N SER A 119 -12.06 0.08 -4.57
CA SER A 119 -13.45 0.16 -4.10
C SER A 119 -13.52 0.75 -2.69
N PRO A 120 -14.64 1.40 -2.32
CA PRO A 120 -14.82 1.86 -0.94
C PRO A 120 -14.59 0.73 0.07
N GLY A 121 -13.77 1.00 1.08
CA GLY A 121 -13.36 -0.01 2.06
C GLY A 121 -12.26 -0.95 1.60
N GLY A 122 -11.85 -0.92 0.34
CA GLY A 122 -10.82 -1.82 -0.20
C GLY A 122 -9.45 -1.67 0.43
N VAL A 123 -9.14 -0.48 0.94
CA VAL A 123 -7.90 -0.20 1.70
C VAL A 123 -8.18 -0.26 3.20
N THR A 124 -9.23 0.38 3.69
CA THR A 124 -9.49 0.51 5.12
C THR A 124 -9.78 -0.82 5.81
N HIS A 125 -10.54 -1.72 5.18
CA HIS A 125 -10.84 -3.04 5.75
C HIS A 125 -9.58 -3.89 6.00
N PRO A 126 -8.71 -4.11 5.00
CA PRO A 126 -7.47 -4.83 5.25
C PRO A 126 -6.58 -4.17 6.31
N PHE A 127 -6.56 -2.85 6.37
CA PHE A 127 -5.72 -2.11 7.29
C PHE A 127 -6.15 -2.24 8.75
N GLU A 128 -7.38 -2.61 9.02
CA GLU A 128 -7.86 -2.93 10.38
C GLU A 128 -7.12 -4.14 10.97
N HIS A 129 -6.60 -5.03 10.12
CA HIS A 129 -5.83 -6.20 10.52
C HIS A 129 -4.34 -5.92 10.77
N LEU A 130 -3.86 -4.72 10.44
CA LEU A 130 -2.46 -4.36 10.60
C LEU A 130 -2.12 -4.04 12.06
N PRO A 131 -0.87 -4.26 12.50
CA PRO A 131 -0.40 -3.78 13.80
C PRO A 131 -0.62 -2.26 13.95
N ALA A 132 -0.94 -1.81 15.17
CA ALA A 132 -1.27 -0.41 15.45
C ALA A 132 -0.19 0.57 14.99
N GLY A 133 1.08 0.27 15.23
CA GLY A 133 2.20 1.12 14.80
C GLY A 133 2.33 1.24 13.28
N VAL A 134 1.98 0.18 12.55
CA VAL A 134 1.95 0.19 11.09
C VAL A 134 0.77 1.03 10.57
N ARG A 135 -0.40 0.85 11.18
CA ARG A 135 -1.59 1.67 10.82
C ARG A 135 -1.35 3.15 11.00
N GLU A 136 -0.67 3.54 12.08
CA GLU A 136 -0.33 4.96 12.31
C GLU A 136 0.50 5.57 11.20
N VAL A 137 1.43 4.80 10.65
CA VAL A 137 2.26 5.26 9.53
C VAL A 137 1.44 5.37 8.25
N LEU A 138 0.61 4.36 7.96
CA LEU A 138 -0.11 4.24 6.69
C LEU A 138 -1.37 5.08 6.64
N LEU A 139 -2.15 5.10 7.72
CA LEU A 139 -3.49 5.70 7.73
C LEU A 139 -3.80 6.25 9.13
N PRO A 140 -3.34 7.47 9.43
CA PRO A 140 -3.48 8.06 10.77
C PRO A 140 -4.94 8.26 11.21
N GLU A 141 -5.88 8.35 10.28
CA GLU A 141 -7.31 8.51 10.57
C GLU A 141 -7.89 7.32 11.33
N LEU A 142 -7.45 6.08 11.02
CA LEU A 142 -7.88 4.88 11.74
C LEU A 142 -7.34 4.85 13.18
N ALA A 143 -6.12 5.31 13.40
CA ALA A 143 -5.54 5.45 14.74
C ALA A 143 -6.31 6.48 15.58
N GLY A 144 -6.67 7.63 14.96
CA GLY A 144 -7.44 8.69 15.59
C GLY A 144 -8.87 8.24 15.96
N THR A 145 -9.52 7.46 15.11
CA THR A 145 -10.88 6.94 15.34
C THR A 145 -10.93 5.98 16.52
N ALA A 146 -9.95 5.07 16.63
CA ALA A 146 -9.84 4.14 17.75
C ALA A 146 -9.61 4.86 19.08
N ALA A 147 -8.81 5.92 19.10
CA ALA A 147 -8.60 6.75 20.29
C ALA A 147 -9.83 7.57 20.66
N GLY A 148 -10.58 8.05 19.67
CA GLY A 148 -11.84 8.79 19.87
C GLY A 148 -12.95 7.90 20.46
N GLN A 149 -13.08 6.67 19.99
CA GLN A 149 -14.06 5.71 20.51
C GLN A 149 -13.76 5.32 21.96
N ARG A 150 -12.50 5.10 22.32
CA ARG A 150 -12.13 4.81 23.72
C ARG A 150 -12.45 5.93 24.68
N ARG A 151 -12.38 7.19 24.24
CA ARG A 151 -12.76 8.34 25.06
C ARG A 151 -14.26 8.48 25.21
N ALA A 152 -15.04 8.13 24.19
CA ALA A 152 -16.51 8.14 24.24
C ALA A 152 -17.06 7.03 25.17
N ASP A 153 -16.40 5.87 25.22
CA ASP A 153 -16.79 4.76 26.07
C ASP A 153 -16.42 4.97 27.56
N LEU A 154 -15.56 5.92 27.86
CA LEU A 154 -15.13 6.27 29.22
C LEU A 154 -15.87 7.52 29.78
N GLY A 155 -16.73 8.11 29.02
CA GLY A 155 -17.58 9.24 29.40
C GLY A 155 -19.00 8.81 29.63
#